data_a8c697856c7d7d7e2dd27727cc98eee4
#
_entry.id   a8c697856c7d7d7e2dd27727cc98eee4
#
_cell.length_a   1.000
_cell.length_b   1.000
_cell.length_c   1.000
_cell.angle_alpha   90.00
_cell.angle_beta   90.00
_cell.angle_gamma   90.00
#
_symmetry.space_group_name_H-M   'P 1'
#
loop_
_entity.id
_entity.type
_entity.pdbx_description
1 polymer ?
#
loop_
_entity_poly.entity_id
_entity_poly.type
_entity_poly.pdbx_seq_one_letter_code
_entity_poly.pdbx_strand_id
1 'polypeptide(L)' 'MLDKFFSYLGRAVKNDFRLIERDYRKVRRVIKSCQCEEHLAATNKLITYFYLKYEDDKLLDKLEIRYNLMKKVITQ' A
#
# COMPACT_ATOMS: atom_id res chain seq x y z
N MET A 1 0.00 26.41 10.38
CA MET A 1 1.40 26.16 10.09
C MET A 1 1.74 24.72 9.79
N LEU A 2 1.35 23.81 10.68
CA LEU A 2 1.55 22.38 10.44
C LEU A 2 0.83 21.91 9.19
N ASP A 3 -0.37 22.42 8.92
CA ASP A 3 -1.14 22.02 7.75
C ASP A 3 -0.44 22.34 6.43
N LYS A 4 0.19 23.49 6.36
CA LYS A 4 0.96 23.87 5.18
C LYS A 4 2.18 23.00 5.00
N PHE A 5 2.84 22.67 6.11
CA PHE A 5 4.01 21.80 6.09
C PHE A 5 3.65 20.41 5.60
N PHE A 6 2.57 19.84 6.14
CA PHE A 6 2.10 18.53 5.72
C PHE A 6 1.61 18.53 4.26
N SER A 7 0.94 19.58 3.83
CA SER A 7 0.55 19.71 2.42
C SER A 7 1.75 19.75 1.51
N TYR A 8 2.79 20.48 1.89
CA TYR A 8 4.02 20.57 1.13
C TYR A 8 4.71 19.21 1.05
N LEU A 9 4.84 18.53 2.18
CA LEU A 9 5.44 17.21 2.23
C LEU A 9 4.61 16.19 1.43
N GLY A 10 3.30 16.29 1.51
CA GLY A 10 2.41 15.43 0.75
C GLY A 10 2.63 15.58 -0.75
N ARG A 11 2.77 16.80 -1.22
CA ARG A 11 3.05 17.05 -2.64
C ARG A 11 4.41 16.52 -3.05
N ALA A 12 5.43 16.75 -2.22
CA ALA A 12 6.76 16.26 -2.49
C ALA A 12 6.78 14.73 -2.55
N VAL A 13 6.08 14.10 -1.61
CA VAL A 13 5.99 12.64 -1.55
C VAL A 13 5.25 12.09 -2.76
N LYS A 14 4.14 12.73 -3.16
CA LYS A 14 3.37 12.28 -4.33
C LYS A 14 4.20 12.33 -5.62
N ASN A 15 5.12 13.28 -5.71
CA ASN A 15 5.95 13.45 -6.90
C ASN A 15 7.28 12.71 -6.81
N ASP A 16 7.57 12.07 -5.67
CA ASP A 16 8.82 11.34 -5.49
C ASP A 16 8.62 9.86 -5.77
N PHE A 17 8.97 9.47 -6.99
CA PHE A 17 8.84 8.08 -7.43
C PHE A 17 9.64 7.09 -6.59
N ARG A 18 10.75 7.53 -5.98
CA ARG A 18 11.56 6.65 -5.15
C ARG A 18 10.81 6.26 -3.88
N LEU A 19 10.14 7.23 -3.25
CA LEU A 19 9.35 6.97 -2.05
C LEU A 19 8.14 6.10 -2.37
N ILE A 20 7.46 6.39 -3.47
CA ILE A 20 6.32 5.59 -3.91
C ILE A 20 6.74 4.14 -4.15
N GLU A 21 7.83 3.95 -4.88
CA GLU A 21 8.34 2.63 -5.20
C GLU A 21 8.77 1.87 -3.96
N ARG A 22 9.46 2.57 -3.03
CA ARG A 22 9.89 1.95 -1.77
C ARG A 22 8.70 1.47 -0.95
N ASP A 23 7.68 2.32 -0.80
CA ASP A 23 6.51 1.96 -0.02
C ASP A 23 5.69 0.87 -0.72
N TYR A 24 5.60 0.92 -2.04
CA TYR A 24 4.97 -0.14 -2.83
C TYR A 24 5.64 -1.48 -2.58
N ARG A 25 6.96 -1.52 -2.60
CA ARG A 25 7.71 -2.75 -2.35
C ARG A 25 7.49 -3.28 -0.94
N LYS A 26 7.37 -2.38 0.04
CA LYS A 26 7.09 -2.76 1.42
C LYS A 26 5.73 -3.42 1.54
N VAL A 27 4.70 -2.80 0.98
CA VAL A 27 3.34 -3.36 1.02
C VAL A 27 3.31 -4.70 0.29
N ARG A 28 3.92 -4.78 -0.88
CA ARG A 28 4.02 -6.01 -1.64
C ARG A 28 4.68 -7.13 -0.84
N ARG A 29 5.73 -6.80 -0.10
CA ARG A 29 6.42 -7.75 0.76
C ARG A 29 5.53 -8.25 1.87
N VAL A 30 4.76 -7.36 2.48
CA VAL A 30 3.81 -7.73 3.53
C VAL A 30 2.73 -8.66 2.96
N ILE A 31 2.24 -8.39 1.77
CA ILE A 31 1.28 -9.28 1.11
C ILE A 31 1.84 -10.69 0.98
N LYS A 32 3.09 -10.80 0.51
CA LYS A 32 3.74 -12.11 0.34
C LYS A 32 3.95 -12.85 1.66
N SER A 33 4.08 -12.13 2.76
CA SER A 33 4.33 -12.72 4.08
C SER A 33 3.06 -13.13 4.82
N CYS A 34 1.88 -12.88 4.26
CA CYS A 34 0.62 -13.27 4.88
C CYS A 34 0.51 -14.79 5.00
N GLN A 35 0.11 -15.27 6.18
CA GLN A 35 -0.04 -16.70 6.45
C GLN A 35 -1.40 -17.05 7.02
N CYS A 36 -2.19 -16.06 7.41
CA CYS A 36 -3.52 -16.27 7.98
C CYS A 36 -4.43 -15.07 7.69
N GLU A 37 -5.71 -15.24 7.99
CA GLU A 37 -6.72 -14.21 7.72
C GLU A 37 -6.45 -12.91 8.49
N GLU A 38 -5.90 -13.00 9.70
CA GLU A 38 -5.56 -11.82 10.47
C GLU A 38 -4.49 -10.98 9.77
N HIS A 39 -3.51 -11.64 9.15
CA HIS A 39 -2.49 -10.95 8.35
C HIS A 39 -3.11 -10.26 7.15
N LEU A 40 -4.11 -10.89 6.53
CA LEU A 40 -4.81 -10.28 5.40
C LEU A 40 -5.54 -9.01 5.81
N ALA A 41 -6.20 -9.02 6.96
CA ALA A 41 -6.91 -7.83 7.45
C ALA A 41 -5.95 -6.67 7.68
N ALA A 42 -4.80 -6.94 8.32
CA ALA A 42 -3.77 -5.92 8.54
C ALA A 42 -3.21 -5.41 7.22
N THR A 43 -2.97 -6.30 6.27
CA THR A 43 -2.43 -5.97 4.96
C THR A 43 -3.40 -5.08 4.18
N ASN A 44 -4.70 -5.37 4.27
CA ASN A 44 -5.71 -4.55 3.60
C ASN A 44 -5.67 -3.10 4.09
N LYS A 45 -5.45 -2.90 5.39
CA LYS A 45 -5.29 -1.56 5.95
C LYS A 45 -4.07 -0.86 5.37
N LEU A 46 -2.96 -1.59 5.22
CA LEU A 46 -1.74 -1.03 4.62
C LEU A 46 -1.97 -0.61 3.17
N ILE A 47 -2.68 -1.42 2.41
CA ILE A 47 -3.01 -1.08 1.02
C ILE A 47 -3.86 0.19 0.97
N THR A 48 -4.83 0.30 1.87
CA THR A 48 -5.67 1.48 1.97
C THR A 48 -4.85 2.72 2.30
N TYR A 49 -3.95 2.62 3.29
CA TYR A 49 -3.07 3.74 3.65
C TYR A 49 -2.16 4.13 2.50
N PHE A 50 -1.63 3.17 1.78
CA PHE A 50 -0.81 3.44 0.60
C PHE A 50 -1.60 4.24 -0.43
N TYR A 51 -2.82 3.82 -0.72
CA TYR A 51 -3.66 4.52 -1.69
C TYR A 51 -4.00 5.93 -1.22
N LEU A 52 -4.36 6.10 0.06
CA LEU A 52 -4.67 7.41 0.61
C LEU A 52 -3.48 8.36 0.54
N LYS A 53 -2.26 7.82 0.68
CA LYS A 53 -1.04 8.62 0.64
C LYS A 53 -0.66 9.04 -0.77
N TYR A 54 -0.76 8.15 -1.73
CA TYR A 54 -0.24 8.37 -3.08
C TYR A 54 -1.30 8.52 -4.16
N GLU A 55 -2.49 8.00 -3.93
CA GLU A 55 -3.62 8.05 -4.87
C GLU A 55 -3.26 7.51 -6.26
N ASP A 56 -2.45 6.46 -6.31
CA ASP A 56 -2.00 5.86 -7.55
C ASP A 56 -2.85 4.62 -7.86
N ASP A 57 -3.78 4.78 -8.79
CA ASP A 57 -4.73 3.72 -9.16
C ASP A 57 -4.04 2.52 -9.78
N LYS A 58 -3.00 2.73 -10.57
CA LYS A 58 -2.27 1.63 -11.23
C LYS A 58 -1.57 0.74 -10.21
N LEU A 59 -0.91 1.36 -9.25
CA LEU A 59 -0.23 0.61 -8.19
C LEU A 59 -1.24 -0.06 -7.26
N LEU A 60 -2.36 0.63 -6.98
CA LEU A 60 -3.43 0.03 -6.19
C LEU A 60 -3.95 -1.24 -6.85
N ASP A 61 -4.22 -1.20 -8.15
CA ASP A 61 -4.69 -2.38 -8.88
C ASP A 61 -3.70 -3.53 -8.77
N LYS A 62 -2.40 -3.26 -8.91
CA LYS A 62 -1.37 -4.28 -8.77
C LYS A 62 -1.34 -4.89 -7.39
N LEU A 63 -1.48 -4.06 -6.36
CA LEU A 63 -1.51 -4.54 -4.98
C LEU A 63 -2.76 -5.37 -4.71
N GLU A 64 -3.90 -4.94 -5.22
CA GLU A 64 -5.16 -5.68 -5.04
C GLU A 64 -5.13 -7.05 -5.72
N ILE A 65 -4.54 -7.14 -6.91
CA ILE A 65 -4.39 -8.41 -7.61
C ILE A 65 -3.55 -9.36 -6.75
N ARG A 66 -2.43 -8.90 -6.23
CA ARG A 66 -1.56 -9.72 -5.38
C ARG A 66 -2.26 -10.11 -4.08
N TYR A 67 -2.98 -9.17 -3.49
CA TYR A 67 -3.73 -9.41 -2.26
C TYR A 67 -4.79 -10.50 -2.49
N ASN A 68 -5.55 -10.39 -3.57
CA ASN A 68 -6.59 -11.36 -3.87
C ASN A 68 -6.03 -12.75 -4.15
N LEU A 69 -4.87 -12.84 -4.82
CA LEU A 69 -4.20 -14.12 -5.04
C LEU A 69 -3.79 -14.75 -3.72
N MET A 70 -3.20 -13.97 -2.81
CA MET A 70 -2.80 -14.48 -1.50
C MET A 70 -4.00 -14.87 -0.66
N LYS A 71 -5.10 -14.10 -0.75
CA LYS A 71 -6.33 -14.42 -0.06
C LYS A 71 -6.88 -15.76 -0.48
N LYS A 72 -6.85 -16.07 -1.78
CA LYS A 72 -7.27 -17.38 -2.29
C LYS A 72 -6.44 -18.50 -1.70
N VAL A 73 -5.12 -18.31 -1.64
CA VAL A 73 -4.22 -19.32 -1.09
C VAL A 73 -4.52 -19.58 0.39
N ILE A 74 -4.74 -18.53 1.15
CA ILE A 74 -4.95 -18.65 2.60
C ILE A 74 -6.34 -19.21 2.93
N THR A 75 -7.35 -18.82 2.15
CA THR A 75 -8.74 -19.25 2.42
C THR A 75 -9.11 -20.59 1.77
N GLN A 76 -8.22 -21.17 1.01
CA GLN A 76 -8.40 -22.53 0.55
C GLN A 76 -8.20 -23.50 1.72
#